data_0d6b5200a7b55a22bd60375189b16e89
#
_entry.id   0d6b5200a7b55a22bd60375189b16e89
#
_cell.length_a   1.000
_cell.length_b   1.000
_cell.length_c   1.000
_cell.angle_alpha   90.00
_cell.angle_beta   90.00
_cell.angle_gamma   90.00
#
_symmetry.space_group_name_H-M   'P 1'
#
loop_
_entity.id
_entity.type
_entity.pdbx_description
1 polymer ?
#
loop_
_entity_poly.entity_id
_entity_poly.type
_entity_poly.pdbx_seq_one_letter_code
_entity_poly.pdbx_strand_id
1 'polypeptide(L)'
;MYSDLQQPGSFSRKIVRYLRNNKTHSLHKPVRKHFKRRRIITHYPGQIIQMDLIDLQKFSGSNSGNRWILVVLDSFSKKLWMRALKRKEGVETADAIRSIFHDMDYPVQSVIFDEGKEFLNSSVNMLFAQFNIHSYHIRTKIKAGAVERVNKTIKNIIWKLFTETGKHRWIDSLNDIQDNYNNTYHRTIKMTPNQVTRENRKKVFKNMFPEIDDRINCRLQKGDNVRVALNKETFDKSYKVNWSEDIFTIEKVFQRLNVCWYRLKDQSGNIYPKGKYFYQLNKV
;
A
#
# COMPACT_ATOMS: atom_id res chain seq x y z
N MET A 1 18.84 -43.12 -5.02
CA MET A 1 18.05 -43.22 -3.76
C MET A 1 17.63 -41.83 -3.26
N TYR A 2 17.21 -40.92 -4.18
CA TYR A 2 16.77 -39.54 -3.87
C TYR A 2 15.50 -39.10 -4.65
N SER A 3 14.84 -40.05 -5.34
CA SER A 3 13.67 -39.75 -6.21
C SER A 3 12.33 -39.75 -5.48
N ASP A 4 12.23 -40.19 -4.22
CA ASP A 4 10.93 -40.44 -3.56
C ASP A 4 10.49 -39.33 -2.58
N LEU A 5 11.16 -38.16 -2.59
CA LEU A 5 10.85 -37.07 -1.68
C LEU A 5 9.93 -35.97 -2.29
N GLN A 6 9.32 -36.22 -3.46
CA GLN A 6 8.55 -35.19 -4.19
C GLN A 6 7.03 -35.35 -4.19
N GLN A 7 6.45 -36.22 -3.35
CA GLN A 7 5.00 -36.19 -3.15
C GLN A 7 4.64 -35.49 -1.83
N PRO A 8 3.73 -34.51 -1.81
CA PRO A 8 3.27 -33.86 -0.59
C PRO A 8 2.22 -34.71 0.13
N GLY A 9 2.55 -35.94 0.42
CA GLY A 9 1.69 -36.93 1.09
C GLY A 9 2.21 -37.21 2.49
N SER A 10 1.48 -36.78 3.49
CA SER A 10 1.49 -37.28 4.88
C SER A 10 2.85 -37.50 5.56
N PHE A 11 3.61 -36.42 5.75
CA PHE A 11 4.58 -36.46 6.85
C PHE A 11 3.84 -36.78 8.16
N SER A 12 4.20 -37.89 8.84
CA SER A 12 3.56 -38.24 10.09
C SER A 12 3.62 -37.07 11.08
N ARG A 13 2.60 -36.88 11.91
CA ARG A 13 2.55 -35.79 12.91
C ARG A 13 3.81 -35.74 13.78
N LYS A 14 4.47 -36.88 13.99
CA LYS A 14 5.75 -36.99 14.73
C LYS A 14 6.91 -36.29 13.99
N ILE A 15 7.03 -36.52 12.67
CA ILE A 15 8.08 -35.89 11.84
C ILE A 15 7.86 -34.37 11.79
N VAL A 16 6.63 -33.90 11.60
CA VAL A 16 6.31 -32.46 11.61
C VAL A 16 6.66 -31.81 12.96
N ARG A 17 6.38 -32.52 14.08
CA ARG A 17 6.74 -32.05 15.42
C ARG A 17 8.27 -31.99 15.63
N TYR A 18 8.98 -33.02 15.19
CA TYR A 18 10.44 -33.06 15.23
C TYR A 18 11.07 -31.92 14.43
N LEU A 19 10.61 -31.72 13.20
CA LEU A 19 11.10 -30.64 12.33
C LEU A 19 10.81 -29.24 12.90
N ARG A 20 9.67 -29.05 13.56
CA ARG A 20 9.34 -27.78 14.24
C ARG A 20 10.29 -27.45 15.37
N ASN A 21 10.69 -28.46 16.14
CA ASN A 21 11.59 -28.30 17.29
C ASN A 21 13.08 -28.21 16.85
N ASN A 22 13.40 -28.55 15.59
CA ASN A 22 14.74 -28.42 15.08
C ASN A 22 15.07 -26.96 14.74
N LYS A 23 16.01 -26.37 15.48
CA LYS A 23 16.42 -24.97 15.34
C LYS A 23 16.82 -24.63 13.90
N THR A 24 17.70 -25.43 13.31
CA THR A 24 18.20 -25.23 11.93
C THR A 24 17.05 -25.25 10.92
N HIS A 25 16.19 -26.26 10.97
CA HIS A 25 15.04 -26.35 10.08
C HIS A 25 14.11 -25.13 10.24
N SER A 26 13.82 -24.71 11.46
CA SER A 26 12.94 -23.55 11.74
C SER A 26 13.50 -22.24 11.19
N LEU A 27 14.83 -22.05 11.20
CA LEU A 27 15.52 -20.84 10.69
C LEU A 27 15.51 -20.77 9.16
N HIS A 28 15.54 -21.88 8.45
CA HIS A 28 15.60 -21.93 6.98
C HIS A 28 14.24 -22.13 6.28
N LYS A 29 13.17 -22.35 7.05
CA LYS A 29 11.82 -22.55 6.48
C LYS A 29 11.46 -21.42 5.51
N PRO A 30 10.87 -21.71 4.32
CA PRO A 30 10.49 -20.68 3.36
C PRO A 30 9.50 -19.67 3.93
N VAL A 31 9.70 -18.38 3.61
CA VAL A 31 8.80 -17.29 3.99
C VAL A 31 7.82 -17.00 2.85
N ARG A 32 6.53 -16.98 3.12
CA ARG A 32 5.52 -16.59 2.15
C ARG A 32 5.53 -15.07 1.97
N LYS A 33 5.92 -14.59 0.79
CA LYS A 33 6.02 -13.16 0.47
C LYS A 33 4.66 -12.53 0.13
N HIS A 34 3.77 -13.27 -0.55
CA HIS A 34 2.46 -12.79 -1.01
C HIS A 34 1.34 -13.35 -0.14
N PHE A 35 0.67 -12.48 0.60
CA PHE A 35 -0.45 -12.81 1.48
C PHE A 35 -1.38 -11.62 1.69
N LYS A 36 -2.62 -11.87 2.13
CA LYS A 36 -3.59 -10.81 2.45
C LYS A 36 -3.09 -9.96 3.62
N ARG A 37 -3.06 -8.65 3.43
CA ARG A 37 -2.74 -7.64 4.45
C ARG A 37 -3.97 -6.81 4.75
N ARG A 38 -3.93 -6.04 5.86
CA ARG A 38 -4.99 -5.08 6.17
C ARG A 38 -5.17 -4.10 5.03
N ARG A 39 -6.41 -3.85 4.65
CA ARG A 39 -6.76 -2.83 3.67
C ARG A 39 -7.01 -1.49 4.39
N ILE A 40 -6.75 -0.40 3.70
CA ILE A 40 -7.28 0.91 4.07
C ILE A 40 -8.78 0.86 3.79
N ILE A 41 -9.60 1.12 4.82
CA ILE A 41 -11.05 1.18 4.69
C ILE A 41 -11.46 2.62 4.72
N THR A 42 -12.28 2.96 3.77
CA THR A 42 -12.91 4.27 3.63
C THR A 42 -14.41 4.08 3.45
N HIS A 43 -15.21 4.96 4.02
CA HIS A 43 -16.66 4.85 4.06
C HIS A 43 -17.37 5.89 3.18
N TYR A 44 -16.65 6.92 2.73
CA TYR A 44 -17.18 8.03 1.91
C TYR A 44 -16.04 8.74 1.17
N PRO A 45 -16.38 9.48 0.09
CA PRO A 45 -15.40 10.29 -0.65
C PRO A 45 -14.75 11.36 0.24
N GLY A 46 -13.45 11.60 0.06
CA GLY A 46 -12.67 12.58 0.84
C GLY A 46 -12.18 12.10 2.20
N GLN A 47 -12.58 10.91 2.66
CA GLN A 47 -12.12 10.41 3.97
C GLN A 47 -10.63 10.18 4.02
N ILE A 48 -10.05 9.56 2.97
CA ILE A 48 -8.60 9.36 2.85
C ILE A 48 -8.19 9.59 1.41
N ILE A 49 -7.35 10.59 1.20
CA ILE A 49 -6.70 10.90 -0.06
C ILE A 49 -5.28 10.32 -0.04
N GLN A 50 -4.84 9.74 -1.14
CA GLN A 50 -3.46 9.29 -1.34
C GLN A 50 -2.77 10.21 -2.34
N MET A 51 -1.54 10.61 -2.06
CA MET A 51 -0.75 11.49 -2.92
C MET A 51 0.59 10.86 -3.24
N ASP A 52 1.06 11.08 -4.46
CA ASP A 52 2.38 10.64 -4.92
C ASP A 52 2.82 11.48 -6.12
N LEU A 53 4.10 11.43 -6.47
CA LEU A 53 4.65 12.09 -7.65
C LEU A 53 5.10 11.07 -8.71
N ILE A 54 4.73 11.32 -9.96
CA ILE A 54 5.30 10.63 -11.11
C ILE A 54 6.50 11.45 -11.61
N ASP A 55 7.67 10.82 -11.63
CA ASP A 55 8.88 11.42 -12.18
C ASP A 55 8.93 11.26 -13.70
N LEU A 56 9.02 12.40 -14.41
CA LEU A 56 9.14 12.53 -15.86
C LEU A 56 10.21 13.56 -16.25
N GLN A 57 11.16 13.85 -15.35
CA GLN A 57 12.22 14.85 -15.53
C GLN A 57 12.95 14.70 -16.88
N LYS A 58 13.19 13.46 -17.30
CA LYS A 58 13.85 13.14 -18.57
C LYS A 58 13.20 13.80 -19.79
N PHE A 59 11.90 14.12 -19.69
CA PHE A 59 11.11 14.66 -20.81
C PHE A 59 10.74 16.14 -20.61
N SER A 60 11.36 16.84 -19.66
CA SER A 60 11.01 18.22 -19.30
C SER A 60 11.14 19.21 -20.48
N GLY A 61 12.13 19.04 -21.34
CA GLY A 61 12.33 19.89 -22.53
C GLY A 61 11.14 19.88 -23.48
N SER A 62 10.48 18.74 -23.66
CA SER A 62 9.28 18.61 -24.51
C SER A 62 7.98 19.01 -23.80
N ASN A 63 8.02 19.32 -22.48
CA ASN A 63 6.85 19.54 -21.64
C ASN A 63 6.87 20.90 -20.93
N SER A 64 7.38 21.95 -21.61
CA SER A 64 7.39 23.33 -21.10
C SER A 64 8.07 23.46 -19.73
N GLY A 65 9.12 22.64 -19.47
CA GLY A 65 9.87 22.59 -18.23
C GLY A 65 9.19 21.76 -17.11
N ASN A 66 8.01 21.20 -17.33
CA ASN A 66 7.35 20.33 -16.35
C ASN A 66 8.09 19.00 -16.24
N ARG A 67 8.35 18.59 -14.99
CA ARG A 67 9.21 17.45 -14.65
C ARG A 67 8.48 16.36 -13.90
N TRP A 68 7.42 16.68 -13.16
CA TRP A 68 6.66 15.76 -12.34
C TRP A 68 5.16 15.92 -12.58
N ILE A 69 4.41 14.86 -12.27
CA ILE A 69 2.96 14.94 -12.16
C ILE A 69 2.60 14.62 -10.72
N LEU A 70 1.97 15.57 -10.03
CA LEU A 70 1.31 15.32 -8.76
C LEU A 70 0.06 14.49 -9.03
N VAL A 71 -0.03 13.33 -8.40
CA VAL A 71 -1.16 12.40 -8.47
C VAL A 71 -1.87 12.39 -7.14
N VAL A 72 -3.14 12.71 -7.13
CA VAL A 72 -4.02 12.76 -5.96
C VAL A 72 -5.19 11.82 -6.20
N LEU A 73 -5.31 10.80 -5.38
CA LEU A 73 -6.31 9.73 -5.52
C LEU A 73 -7.21 9.66 -4.28
N ASP A 74 -8.52 9.77 -4.46
CA ASP A 74 -9.45 9.43 -3.39
C ASP A 74 -9.51 7.90 -3.19
N SER A 75 -9.21 7.47 -1.99
CA SER A 75 -9.18 6.05 -1.64
C SER A 75 -10.55 5.38 -1.71
N PHE A 76 -11.64 6.13 -1.58
CA PHE A 76 -13.01 5.61 -1.67
C PHE A 76 -13.54 5.60 -3.10
N SER A 77 -13.71 6.77 -3.71
CA SER A 77 -14.30 6.91 -5.04
C SER A 77 -13.38 6.43 -6.16
N LYS A 78 -12.09 6.33 -5.90
CA LYS A 78 -11.02 6.14 -6.91
C LYS A 78 -10.89 7.31 -7.88
N LYS A 79 -11.52 8.46 -7.58
CA LYS A 79 -11.42 9.67 -8.38
C LYS A 79 -9.99 10.20 -8.33
N LEU A 80 -9.49 10.58 -9.49
CA LEU A 80 -8.10 10.98 -9.73
C LEU A 80 -8.06 12.47 -10.07
N TRP A 81 -7.10 13.19 -9.49
CA TRP A 81 -6.70 14.53 -9.92
C TRP A 81 -5.21 14.54 -10.19
N MET A 82 -4.80 15.29 -11.20
CA MET A 82 -3.40 15.43 -11.57
C MET A 82 -3.03 16.89 -11.80
N ARG A 83 -1.80 17.25 -11.44
CA ARG A 83 -1.21 18.57 -11.75
C ARG A 83 0.23 18.38 -12.18
N ALA A 84 0.62 19.12 -13.21
CA ALA A 84 2.02 19.18 -13.65
C ALA A 84 2.81 20.11 -12.75
N LEU A 85 4.04 19.73 -12.39
CA LEU A 85 4.96 20.52 -11.58
C LEU A 85 6.29 20.69 -12.31
N LYS A 86 6.84 21.91 -12.25
CA LYS A 86 8.18 22.23 -12.78
C LYS A 86 9.26 21.90 -11.76
N ARG A 87 8.98 22.11 -10.47
CA ARG A 87 9.91 21.93 -9.36
C ARG A 87 9.29 21.05 -8.28
N LYS A 88 10.15 20.29 -7.60
CA LYS A 88 9.76 19.47 -6.45
C LYS A 88 9.91 20.27 -5.16
N GLU A 89 9.34 21.47 -5.14
CA GLU A 89 9.42 22.41 -4.03
C GLU A 89 8.10 22.47 -3.25
N GLY A 90 8.21 22.80 -1.95
CA GLY A 90 7.07 22.82 -1.05
C GLY A 90 5.97 23.78 -1.46
N VAL A 91 6.33 24.99 -1.92
CA VAL A 91 5.37 26.03 -2.33
C VAL A 91 4.58 25.58 -3.56
N GLU A 92 5.27 25.17 -4.64
CA GLU A 92 4.63 24.72 -5.88
C GLU A 92 3.75 23.47 -5.64
N THR A 93 4.22 22.55 -4.79
CA THR A 93 3.43 21.36 -4.39
C THR A 93 2.19 21.78 -3.58
N ALA A 94 2.31 22.70 -2.64
CA ALA A 94 1.18 23.19 -1.84
C ALA A 94 0.13 23.89 -2.70
N ASP A 95 0.55 24.73 -3.67
CA ASP A 95 -0.36 25.41 -4.59
C ASP A 95 -1.10 24.44 -5.51
N ALA A 96 -0.40 23.42 -6.00
CA ALA A 96 -1.02 22.35 -6.79
C ALA A 96 -2.05 21.55 -5.96
N ILE A 97 -1.72 21.20 -4.71
CA ILE A 97 -2.66 20.52 -3.80
C ILE A 97 -3.86 21.42 -3.50
N ARG A 98 -3.65 22.70 -3.22
CA ARG A 98 -4.73 23.68 -2.98
C ARG A 98 -5.68 23.74 -4.18
N SER A 99 -5.14 23.87 -5.38
CA SER A 99 -5.94 23.86 -6.62
C SER A 99 -6.78 22.59 -6.73
N ILE A 100 -6.22 21.42 -6.43
CA ILE A 100 -6.97 20.15 -6.46
C ILE A 100 -8.07 20.14 -5.39
N PHE A 101 -7.81 20.62 -4.17
CA PHE A 101 -8.83 20.65 -3.11
C PHE A 101 -9.99 21.59 -3.44
N HIS A 102 -9.75 22.66 -4.18
CA HIS A 102 -10.82 23.54 -4.68
C HIS A 102 -11.67 22.85 -5.79
N ASP A 103 -11.08 21.93 -6.56
CA ASP A 103 -11.82 21.17 -7.59
C ASP A 103 -12.62 19.99 -7.00
N MET A 104 -12.47 19.70 -5.70
CA MET A 104 -13.18 18.61 -5.05
C MET A 104 -14.57 19.06 -4.58
N ASP A 105 -15.61 18.28 -4.91
CA ASP A 105 -16.99 18.54 -4.50
C ASP A 105 -17.26 18.18 -3.03
N TYR A 106 -16.23 17.78 -2.27
CA TYR A 106 -16.33 17.33 -0.89
C TYR A 106 -15.06 17.65 -0.08
N PRO A 107 -15.18 17.87 1.24
CA PRO A 107 -14.05 18.15 2.08
C PRO A 107 -13.14 16.93 2.23
N VAL A 108 -11.84 17.17 2.34
CA VAL A 108 -10.82 16.16 2.63
C VAL A 108 -10.62 16.05 4.14
N GLN A 109 -10.73 14.83 4.69
CA GLN A 109 -10.51 14.59 6.11
C GLN A 109 -9.05 14.23 6.41
N SER A 110 -8.46 13.36 5.59
CA SER A 110 -7.10 12.88 5.83
C SER A 110 -6.34 12.65 4.53
N VAL A 111 -5.04 12.87 4.58
CA VAL A 111 -4.12 12.59 3.47
C VAL A 111 -3.07 11.56 3.88
N ILE A 112 -2.67 10.73 2.92
CA ILE A 112 -1.59 9.74 3.09
C ILE A 112 -0.61 9.94 1.94
N PHE A 113 0.68 10.08 2.26
CA PHE A 113 1.77 10.19 1.30
C PHE A 113 3.02 9.46 1.83
N ASP A 114 4.05 9.33 1.00
CA ASP A 114 5.33 8.79 1.43
C ASP A 114 6.22 9.86 2.11
N GLU A 115 7.42 9.50 2.57
CA GLU A 115 8.36 10.41 3.24
C GLU A 115 9.07 11.38 2.27
N GLY A 116 8.47 11.71 1.15
CA GLY A 116 9.04 12.69 0.22
C GLY A 116 9.13 14.09 0.82
N LYS A 117 10.28 14.76 0.66
CA LYS A 117 10.50 16.14 1.15
C LYS A 117 9.52 17.16 0.55
N GLU A 118 8.97 16.84 -0.63
CA GLU A 118 7.94 17.64 -1.31
C GLU A 118 6.63 17.74 -0.57
N PHE A 119 6.33 16.75 0.29
CA PHE A 119 5.14 16.74 1.15
C PHE A 119 5.47 17.09 2.60
N LEU A 120 6.70 16.81 3.05
CA LEU A 120 7.17 17.06 4.42
C LEU A 120 7.87 18.42 4.51
N ASN A 121 7.12 19.50 4.35
CA ASN A 121 7.62 20.87 4.45
C ASN A 121 6.59 21.80 5.07
N SER A 122 7.01 23.02 5.45
CA SER A 122 6.17 24.01 6.12
C SER A 122 4.97 24.46 5.26
N SER A 123 5.15 24.66 3.95
CA SER A 123 4.09 25.16 3.07
C SER A 123 2.94 24.15 2.96
N VAL A 124 3.24 22.85 2.78
CA VAL A 124 2.23 21.78 2.74
C VAL A 124 1.59 21.58 4.12
N ASN A 125 2.36 21.66 5.22
CA ASN A 125 1.82 21.53 6.57
C ASN A 125 0.87 22.70 6.91
N MET A 126 1.20 23.95 6.53
CA MET A 126 0.30 25.09 6.68
C MET A 126 -0.98 24.93 5.87
N LEU A 127 -0.89 24.41 4.65
CA LEU A 127 -2.06 24.11 3.83
C LEU A 127 -2.97 23.09 4.52
N PHE A 128 -2.42 21.98 5.02
CA PHE A 128 -3.22 20.98 5.72
C PHE A 128 -3.85 21.52 7.01
N ALA A 129 -3.13 22.37 7.75
CA ALA A 129 -3.70 23.02 8.93
C ALA A 129 -4.86 23.98 8.54
N GLN A 130 -4.72 24.76 7.47
CA GLN A 130 -5.75 25.66 6.96
C GLN A 130 -7.05 24.93 6.60
N PHE A 131 -6.94 23.72 5.99
CA PHE A 131 -8.08 22.90 5.61
C PHE A 131 -8.51 21.91 6.71
N ASN A 132 -7.90 21.97 7.91
CA ASN A 132 -8.13 21.04 9.04
C ASN A 132 -7.98 19.56 8.63
N ILE A 133 -6.93 19.23 7.88
CA ILE A 133 -6.65 17.91 7.32
C ILE A 133 -5.63 17.18 8.18
N HIS A 134 -5.94 15.94 8.57
CA HIS A 134 -4.97 15.05 9.22
C HIS A 134 -4.03 14.42 8.19
N SER A 135 -2.73 14.63 8.36
CA SER A 135 -1.72 14.05 7.47
C SER A 135 -1.04 12.84 8.10
N TYR A 136 -0.88 11.78 7.32
CA TYR A 136 -0.15 10.58 7.71
C TYR A 136 0.92 10.26 6.68
N HIS A 137 2.16 10.14 7.12
CA HIS A 137 3.24 9.65 6.27
C HIS A 137 3.57 8.19 6.57
N ILE A 138 3.76 7.41 5.53
CA ILE A 138 4.01 5.98 5.65
C ILE A 138 5.51 5.71 5.65
N ARG A 139 6.07 5.35 6.83
CA ARG A 139 7.48 4.99 7.04
C ARG A 139 7.87 3.58 6.59
N THR A 140 7.02 2.84 5.92
CA THR A 140 7.29 1.45 5.57
C THR A 140 7.49 1.27 4.08
N LYS A 141 8.31 0.27 3.68
CA LYS A 141 8.46 -0.19 2.28
C LYS A 141 7.11 -0.66 1.67
N ILE A 142 6.04 -0.70 2.45
CA ILE A 142 4.67 -1.00 1.99
C ILE A 142 4.00 0.34 1.75
N LYS A 143 4.21 0.87 0.57
CA LYS A 143 3.63 2.12 0.08
C LYS A 143 2.09 2.07 -0.01
N ALA A 144 1.47 3.22 -0.22
CA ALA A 144 0.04 3.33 -0.49
C ALA A 144 -0.32 2.65 -1.82
N GLY A 145 -0.49 1.33 -1.79
CA GLY A 145 -0.59 0.48 -2.99
C GLY A 145 -1.75 0.80 -3.94
N ALA A 146 -2.63 1.76 -3.61
CA ALA A 146 -3.66 2.23 -4.53
C ALA A 146 -3.08 3.29 -5.47
N VAL A 147 -2.42 4.33 -4.95
CA VAL A 147 -1.82 5.38 -5.79
C VAL A 147 -0.67 4.84 -6.64
N GLU A 148 0.11 3.86 -6.14
CA GLU A 148 1.15 3.20 -6.95
C GLU A 148 0.57 2.49 -8.18
N ARG A 149 -0.56 1.79 -8.04
CA ARG A 149 -1.24 1.16 -9.19
C ARG A 149 -1.76 2.19 -10.18
N VAL A 150 -2.29 3.31 -9.68
CA VAL A 150 -2.71 4.44 -10.52
C VAL A 150 -1.51 5.02 -11.26
N ASN A 151 -0.39 5.29 -10.59
CA ASN A 151 0.84 5.77 -11.21
C ASN A 151 1.33 4.85 -12.33
N LYS A 152 1.26 3.52 -12.12
CA LYS A 152 1.58 2.55 -13.18
C LYS A 152 0.62 2.67 -14.36
N THR A 153 -0.68 2.83 -14.11
CA THR A 153 -1.70 3.00 -15.15
C THR A 153 -1.44 4.28 -15.95
N ILE A 154 -1.23 5.40 -15.28
CA ILE A 154 -0.95 6.69 -15.92
C ILE A 154 0.35 6.64 -16.73
N LYS A 155 1.42 6.09 -16.16
CA LYS A 155 2.66 5.86 -16.91
C LYS A 155 2.40 5.04 -18.18
N ASN A 156 1.67 3.94 -18.09
CA ASN A 156 1.36 3.11 -19.27
C ASN A 156 0.60 3.90 -20.34
N ILE A 157 -0.35 4.77 -19.97
CA ILE A 157 -1.08 5.62 -20.92
C ILE A 157 -0.12 6.63 -21.58
N ILE A 158 0.71 7.31 -20.78
CA ILE A 158 1.71 8.27 -21.28
C ILE A 158 2.69 7.59 -22.25
N TRP A 159 3.18 6.38 -21.93
CA TRP A 159 4.09 5.66 -22.81
C TRP A 159 3.43 5.21 -24.13
N LYS A 160 2.15 4.83 -24.08
CA LYS A 160 1.38 4.57 -25.33
C LYS A 160 1.25 5.82 -26.19
N LEU A 161 0.92 6.96 -25.57
CA LEU A 161 0.88 8.26 -26.25
C LEU A 161 2.22 8.60 -26.91
N PHE A 162 3.35 8.36 -26.22
CA PHE A 162 4.68 8.57 -26.81
C PHE A 162 4.94 7.67 -28.01
N THR A 163 4.52 6.42 -27.94
CA THR A 163 4.66 5.46 -29.05
C THR A 163 3.79 5.86 -30.23
N GLU A 164 2.56 6.27 -30.00
CA GLU A 164 1.59 6.65 -31.03
C GLU A 164 1.99 7.94 -31.75
N THR A 165 2.43 8.95 -31.00
CA THR A 165 2.74 10.28 -31.54
C THR A 165 4.19 10.43 -32.01
N GLY A 166 5.09 9.50 -31.63
CA GLY A 166 6.53 9.64 -31.80
C GLY A 166 7.16 10.80 -31.02
N LYS A 167 6.39 11.47 -30.13
CA LYS A 167 6.81 12.64 -29.36
C LYS A 167 6.72 12.35 -27.87
N HIS A 168 7.65 12.91 -27.07
CA HIS A 168 7.65 12.76 -25.61
C HIS A 168 6.88 13.90 -24.91
N ARG A 169 5.78 14.38 -25.52
CA ARG A 169 4.96 15.47 -24.99
C ARG A 169 3.69 14.90 -24.33
N TRP A 170 3.55 15.10 -23.02
CA TRP A 170 2.44 14.60 -22.20
C TRP A 170 1.57 15.71 -21.59
N ILE A 171 2.12 16.93 -21.49
CA ILE A 171 1.48 18.02 -20.74
C ILE A 171 0.10 18.39 -21.31
N ASP A 172 -0.03 18.40 -22.63
CA ASP A 172 -1.26 18.80 -23.31
C ASP A 172 -2.40 17.76 -23.14
N SER A 173 -2.03 16.48 -22.93
CA SER A 173 -2.97 15.38 -22.76
C SER A 173 -3.29 15.07 -21.29
N LEU A 174 -2.74 15.84 -20.32
CA LEU A 174 -2.84 15.49 -18.91
C LEU A 174 -4.31 15.49 -18.41
N ASN A 175 -5.09 16.48 -18.85
CA ASN A 175 -6.51 16.58 -18.48
C ASN A 175 -7.33 15.46 -19.14
N ASP A 176 -7.09 15.18 -20.41
CA ASP A 176 -7.78 14.10 -21.14
C ASP A 176 -7.52 12.73 -20.49
N ILE A 177 -6.26 12.49 -20.05
CA ILE A 177 -5.89 11.26 -19.32
C ILE A 177 -6.65 11.17 -17.99
N GLN A 178 -6.74 12.28 -17.24
CA GLN A 178 -7.49 12.35 -15.99
C GLN A 178 -8.97 12.07 -16.20
N ASP A 179 -9.59 12.73 -17.19
CA ASP A 179 -10.99 12.60 -17.48
C ASP A 179 -11.35 11.21 -18.00
N ASN A 180 -10.54 10.66 -18.89
CA ASN A 180 -10.68 9.29 -19.35
C ASN A 180 -10.60 8.29 -18.19
N TYR A 181 -9.60 8.45 -17.28
CA TYR A 181 -9.51 7.61 -16.09
C TYR A 181 -10.77 7.70 -15.22
N ASN A 182 -11.26 8.91 -14.95
CA ASN A 182 -12.39 9.15 -14.08
C ASN A 182 -13.74 8.71 -14.69
N ASN A 183 -13.81 8.58 -16.01
CA ASN A 183 -14.98 8.06 -16.74
C ASN A 183 -14.86 6.58 -17.12
N THR A 184 -13.73 5.94 -16.82
CA THR A 184 -13.53 4.51 -17.07
C THR A 184 -14.10 3.67 -15.91
N TYR A 185 -14.79 2.55 -16.25
CA TYR A 185 -15.33 1.62 -15.27
C TYR A 185 -14.23 1.04 -14.37
N HIS A 186 -14.36 1.21 -13.06
CA HIS A 186 -13.43 0.71 -12.09
C HIS A 186 -13.96 -0.54 -11.37
N ARG A 187 -13.34 -1.71 -11.62
CA ARG A 187 -13.81 -3.03 -11.14
C ARG A 187 -14.06 -3.10 -9.63
N THR A 188 -13.28 -2.41 -8.79
CA THR A 188 -13.42 -2.49 -7.33
C THR A 188 -14.68 -1.79 -6.83
N ILE A 189 -15.03 -0.64 -7.39
CA ILE A 189 -16.22 0.13 -7.01
C ILE A 189 -17.43 -0.22 -7.86
N LYS A 190 -17.25 -0.98 -8.95
CA LYS A 190 -18.24 -1.43 -9.94
C LYS A 190 -19.03 -0.28 -10.58
N MET A 191 -18.35 0.82 -10.82
CA MET A 191 -18.85 2.01 -11.54
C MET A 191 -17.67 2.90 -11.93
N THR A 192 -17.91 4.01 -12.63
CA THR A 192 -16.86 5.00 -12.89
C THR A 192 -16.59 5.85 -11.64
N PRO A 193 -15.36 6.35 -11.42
CA PRO A 193 -15.06 7.26 -10.32
C PRO A 193 -15.98 8.48 -10.26
N ASN A 194 -16.33 9.08 -11.41
CA ASN A 194 -17.23 10.22 -11.49
C ASN A 194 -18.68 9.93 -11.07
N GLN A 195 -19.13 8.66 -11.10
CA GLN A 195 -20.44 8.26 -10.64
C GLN A 195 -20.56 8.10 -9.12
N VAL A 196 -19.44 8.15 -8.39
CA VAL A 196 -19.46 7.98 -6.94
C VAL A 196 -19.88 9.27 -6.26
N THR A 197 -20.99 9.20 -5.51
CA THR A 197 -21.53 10.31 -4.74
C THR A 197 -21.68 9.93 -3.26
N ARG A 198 -22.07 10.90 -2.42
CA ARG A 198 -22.36 10.64 -1.00
C ARG A 198 -23.60 9.76 -0.81
N GLU A 199 -24.59 9.89 -1.69
CA GLU A 199 -25.87 9.15 -1.65
C GLU A 199 -25.66 7.68 -1.94
N ASN A 200 -24.82 7.33 -2.93
CA ASN A 200 -24.58 5.94 -3.32
C ASN A 200 -23.43 5.26 -2.53
N ARG A 201 -22.84 5.95 -1.53
CA ARG A 201 -21.69 5.45 -0.74
C ARG A 201 -21.89 4.06 -0.14
N LYS A 202 -23.11 3.73 0.31
CA LYS A 202 -23.42 2.40 0.89
C LYS A 202 -23.24 1.30 -0.15
N LYS A 203 -23.68 1.52 -1.39
CA LYS A 203 -23.52 0.61 -2.52
C LYS A 203 -22.04 0.45 -2.89
N VAL A 204 -21.30 1.57 -2.98
CA VAL A 204 -19.87 1.59 -3.27
C VAL A 204 -19.09 0.83 -2.19
N PHE A 205 -19.39 1.09 -0.92
CA PHE A 205 -18.78 0.39 0.21
C PHE A 205 -19.00 -1.13 0.12
N LYS A 206 -20.22 -1.58 -0.12
CA LYS A 206 -20.55 -3.01 -0.31
C LYS A 206 -19.80 -3.63 -1.49
N ASN A 207 -19.62 -2.89 -2.59
CA ASN A 207 -18.83 -3.35 -3.74
C ASN A 207 -17.35 -3.50 -3.41
N MET A 208 -16.78 -2.56 -2.65
CA MET A 208 -15.36 -2.59 -2.25
C MET A 208 -15.06 -3.66 -1.22
N PHE A 209 -16.00 -3.95 -0.33
CA PHE A 209 -15.84 -4.82 0.83
C PHE A 209 -17.01 -5.79 0.95
N PRO A 210 -17.18 -6.73 -0.02
CA PRO A 210 -18.34 -7.65 -0.05
C PRO A 210 -18.36 -8.62 1.12
N GLU A 211 -17.21 -8.93 1.70
CA GLU A 211 -17.04 -9.91 2.76
C GLU A 211 -16.33 -9.27 3.97
N ILE A 212 -17.07 -8.54 4.77
CA ILE A 212 -16.60 -8.19 6.11
C ILE A 212 -17.19 -9.22 7.07
N ASP A 213 -16.54 -10.38 7.19
CA ASP A 213 -16.80 -11.32 8.27
C ASP A 213 -15.71 -11.16 9.33
N ASP A 214 -16.08 -10.71 10.52
CA ASP A 214 -15.16 -10.55 11.65
C ASP A 214 -14.88 -11.89 12.37
N ARG A 215 -15.44 -13.02 11.88
CA ARG A 215 -15.32 -14.34 12.48
C ARG A 215 -14.23 -15.20 11.86
N ILE A 216 -12.98 -14.73 11.88
CA ILE A 216 -11.86 -15.59 11.47
C ILE A 216 -11.17 -16.16 12.70
N ASN A 217 -10.95 -17.46 12.71
CA ASN A 217 -10.05 -18.08 13.68
C ASN A 217 -8.59 -17.76 13.32
N CYS A 218 -7.95 -16.96 14.15
CA CYS A 218 -6.53 -16.69 14.01
C CYS A 218 -5.73 -17.95 14.34
N ARG A 219 -4.79 -18.31 13.46
CA ARG A 219 -4.00 -19.55 13.58
C ARG A 219 -3.00 -19.57 14.74
N LEU A 220 -2.63 -18.41 15.25
CA LEU A 220 -1.75 -18.25 16.39
C LEU A 220 -2.53 -17.58 17.53
N GLN A 221 -2.17 -17.94 18.76
CA GLN A 221 -2.85 -17.46 19.97
C GLN A 221 -1.88 -16.71 20.87
N LYS A 222 -2.43 -15.97 21.85
CA LYS A 222 -1.64 -15.35 22.91
C LYS A 222 -0.85 -16.44 23.66
N GLY A 223 0.44 -16.19 23.89
CA GLY A 223 1.35 -17.13 24.54
C GLY A 223 2.12 -18.04 23.57
N ASP A 224 1.75 -18.12 22.29
CA ASP A 224 2.53 -18.87 21.31
C ASP A 224 3.92 -18.26 21.11
N ASN A 225 4.93 -19.14 21.06
CA ASN A 225 6.30 -18.75 20.75
C ASN A 225 6.54 -18.77 19.24
N VAL A 226 7.17 -17.73 18.72
CA VAL A 226 7.33 -17.52 17.28
C VAL A 226 8.68 -16.91 16.95
N ARG A 227 9.19 -17.21 15.76
CA ARG A 227 10.29 -16.48 15.11
C ARG A 227 9.73 -15.49 14.12
N VAL A 228 10.44 -14.36 13.92
CA VAL A 228 10.03 -13.29 13.00
C VAL A 228 10.78 -13.44 11.68
N ALA A 229 10.08 -13.29 10.56
CA ALA A 229 10.70 -13.28 9.24
C ALA A 229 11.68 -12.11 9.10
N LEU A 230 12.89 -12.41 8.66
CA LEU A 230 13.92 -11.43 8.37
C LEU A 230 13.60 -10.69 7.07
N ASN A 231 13.90 -9.39 7.06
CA ASN A 231 13.80 -8.60 5.83
C ASN A 231 15.03 -8.89 4.97
N LYS A 232 14.83 -9.66 3.91
CA LYS A 232 15.87 -9.91 2.91
C LYS A 232 15.86 -8.81 1.86
N GLU A 233 17.04 -8.36 1.45
CA GLU A 233 17.21 -7.48 0.29
C GLU A 233 17.05 -8.28 -1.02
N THR A 234 16.87 -7.55 -2.14
CA THR A 234 16.62 -8.17 -3.45
C THR A 234 17.75 -9.11 -3.88
N PHE A 235 18.99 -8.81 -3.45
CA PHE A 235 20.19 -9.59 -3.80
C PHE A 235 20.63 -10.58 -2.72
N ASP A 236 19.88 -10.71 -1.61
CA ASP A 236 20.19 -11.71 -0.59
C ASP A 236 19.99 -13.12 -1.12
N LYS A 237 21.04 -13.94 -0.94
CA LYS A 237 21.05 -15.31 -1.42
C LYS A 237 20.03 -16.17 -0.67
N SER A 238 19.37 -17.06 -1.40
CA SER A 238 18.24 -17.88 -0.90
C SER A 238 18.61 -18.84 0.23
N TYR A 239 19.86 -19.26 0.31
CA TYR A 239 20.35 -20.20 1.32
C TYR A 239 20.60 -19.57 2.71
N LYS A 240 20.59 -18.23 2.84
CA LYS A 240 20.66 -17.59 4.15
C LYS A 240 19.41 -17.85 4.97
N VAL A 241 19.52 -17.81 6.30
CA VAL A 241 18.40 -17.93 7.24
C VAL A 241 17.27 -16.96 6.89
N ASN A 242 16.04 -17.41 7.08
CA ASN A 242 14.83 -16.65 6.75
C ASN A 242 14.14 -16.07 7.99
N TRP A 243 14.46 -16.60 9.17
CA TRP A 243 13.79 -16.30 10.42
C TRP A 243 14.78 -15.85 11.49
N SER A 244 14.30 -15.06 12.45
CA SER A 244 15.10 -14.58 13.56
C SER A 244 15.65 -15.73 14.41
N GLU A 245 16.85 -15.55 14.97
CA GLU A 245 17.37 -16.46 15.99
C GLU A 245 16.62 -16.29 17.30
N ASP A 246 16.23 -15.06 17.62
CA ASP A 246 15.42 -14.75 18.79
C ASP A 246 14.01 -15.30 18.65
N ILE A 247 13.49 -15.74 19.79
CA ILE A 247 12.13 -16.24 19.95
C ILE A 247 11.31 -15.13 20.65
N PHE A 248 10.18 -14.82 20.07
CA PHE A 248 9.22 -13.85 20.60
C PHE A 248 7.96 -14.58 21.06
N THR A 249 7.27 -14.02 22.06
CA THR A 249 5.96 -14.54 22.52
C THR A 249 4.86 -13.63 22.01
N ILE A 250 3.75 -14.19 21.55
CA ILE A 250 2.58 -13.41 21.17
C ILE A 250 1.92 -12.82 22.42
N GLU A 251 1.99 -11.49 22.53
CA GLU A 251 1.37 -10.75 23.63
C GLU A 251 -0.12 -10.53 23.38
N LYS A 252 -0.48 -10.13 22.13
CA LYS A 252 -1.88 -9.85 21.78
C LYS A 252 -2.16 -10.20 20.33
N VAL A 253 -3.36 -10.78 20.11
CA VAL A 253 -3.91 -11.09 18.79
C VAL A 253 -4.94 -10.03 18.44
N PHE A 254 -4.84 -9.48 17.24
CA PHE A 254 -5.80 -8.54 16.69
C PHE A 254 -6.42 -9.14 15.44
N GLN A 255 -7.72 -8.98 15.29
CA GLN A 255 -8.48 -9.41 14.14
C GLN A 255 -9.26 -8.22 13.57
N ARG A 256 -9.18 -8.04 12.28
CA ARG A 256 -10.01 -7.07 11.55
C ARG A 256 -10.05 -7.45 10.06
N LEU A 257 -11.23 -7.45 9.47
CA LEU A 257 -11.44 -7.63 8.03
C LEU A 257 -10.78 -8.89 7.46
N ASN A 258 -11.05 -10.00 8.08
CA ASN A 258 -10.52 -11.29 7.65
C ASN A 258 -8.98 -11.35 7.65
N VAL A 259 -8.30 -10.55 8.46
CA VAL A 259 -6.85 -10.56 8.64
C VAL A 259 -6.50 -10.52 10.12
N CYS A 260 -5.70 -11.49 10.56
CA CYS A 260 -5.09 -11.50 11.89
C CYS A 260 -3.71 -10.86 11.85
N TRP A 261 -3.39 -10.04 12.86
CA TRP A 261 -2.03 -9.59 13.11
C TRP A 261 -1.73 -9.64 14.61
N TYR A 262 -0.46 -9.74 14.94
CA TYR A 262 0.01 -10.15 16.23
C TYR A 262 0.99 -9.12 16.78
N ARG A 263 0.80 -8.72 18.05
CA ARG A 263 1.79 -7.98 18.81
C ARG A 263 2.67 -8.98 19.53
N LEU A 264 3.95 -8.74 19.49
CA LEU A 264 4.96 -9.62 20.05
C LEU A 264 5.68 -8.94 21.20
N LYS A 265 6.18 -9.74 22.14
CA LYS A 265 7.16 -9.33 23.15
C LYS A 265 8.38 -10.21 23.09
N ASP A 266 9.53 -9.65 23.41
CA ASP A 266 10.79 -10.42 23.58
C ASP A 266 10.82 -11.16 24.93
N GLN A 267 11.92 -11.87 25.19
CA GLN A 267 12.11 -12.60 26.44
C GLN A 267 12.24 -11.66 27.67
N SER A 268 12.67 -10.42 27.45
CA SER A 268 12.79 -9.38 28.48
C SER A 268 11.45 -8.65 28.73
N GLY A 269 10.39 -8.98 27.99
CA GLY A 269 9.08 -8.35 28.13
C GLY A 269 8.88 -7.11 27.28
N ASN A 270 9.89 -6.65 26.50
CA ASN A 270 9.76 -5.47 25.66
C ASN A 270 8.88 -5.76 24.46
N ILE A 271 8.02 -4.78 24.10
CA ILE A 271 7.11 -4.92 22.98
C ILE A 271 7.87 -4.70 21.67
N TYR A 272 7.71 -5.65 20.74
CA TYR A 272 8.23 -5.51 19.39
C TYR A 272 7.54 -4.33 18.67
N PRO A 273 8.27 -3.38 18.07
CA PRO A 273 7.73 -2.08 17.67
C PRO A 273 6.65 -2.14 16.58
N LYS A 274 6.54 -3.23 15.83
CA LYS A 274 5.57 -3.39 14.73
C LYS A 274 4.84 -4.72 14.81
N GLY A 275 3.51 -4.68 14.78
CA GLY A 275 2.70 -5.89 14.65
C GLY A 275 3.03 -6.67 13.39
N LYS A 276 2.96 -7.99 13.47
CA LYS A 276 3.29 -8.93 12.40
C LYS A 276 2.05 -9.70 11.93
N TYR A 277 2.03 -10.08 10.66
CA TYR A 277 1.02 -10.98 10.10
C TYR A 277 1.42 -12.44 10.28
N PHE A 278 0.46 -13.36 10.21
CA PHE A 278 0.70 -14.80 10.34
C PHE A 278 1.88 -15.31 9.48
N TYR A 279 1.93 -14.91 8.22
CA TYR A 279 2.98 -15.36 7.29
C TYR A 279 4.36 -14.72 7.52
N GLN A 280 4.45 -13.77 8.46
CA GLN A 280 5.69 -13.18 8.94
C GLN A 280 6.16 -13.81 10.26
N LEU A 281 5.45 -14.84 10.71
CA LEU A 281 5.69 -15.55 11.96
C LEU A 281 5.83 -17.06 11.68
N ASN A 282 6.80 -17.68 12.33
CA ASN A 282 6.99 -19.13 12.32
C ASN A 282 6.86 -19.63 13.76
N LYS A 283 5.81 -20.42 14.04
CA LYS A 283 5.58 -21.04 15.35
C LYS A 283 6.68 -22.05 15.64
N VAL A 284 7.28 -21.97 16.82
CA VAL A 284 8.33 -22.85 17.35
C VAL A 284 7.83 -23.60 18.57
#